data_1fa1df9509038b3130379001b26a703a
#
_entry.id   1fa1df9509038b3130379001b26a703a
#
_cell.length_a   1.000
_cell.length_b   1.000
_cell.length_c   1.000
_cell.angle_alpha   90.00
_cell.angle_beta   90.00
_cell.angle_gamma   90.00
#
_symmetry.space_group_name_H-M   'P 1'
#
loop_
_entity.id
_entity.type
_entity.pdbx_description
1 polymer ?
#
loop_
_entity_poly.entity_id
_entity_poly.type
_entity_poly.pdbx_seq_one_letter_code
_entity_poly.pdbx_strand_id
1 'polypeptide(L)'
;MALNEIADIERLRRINEALIGRVERSMDQQANAFSLFQTAINLESRIRERTDELRSTLRRLEQSNHELALAKEAAEQANLSKTRFLAAASHDVLQPLNAAHLSISALTDLQITEDGRRLAAQVSRALETMEDVLRTLLDISKLDAGVVKPEISDVELQPLFRSLMSDFAPLAAKKGLQLRFRATDAVIRTDRMLYRRVLQNIISNALRYTVKGGVIIGVRRKAGRIVVAIADTGIGIPQEQYEAVYEEFQRGRNASEAERSSGGLG
;
A
#
# COMPACT_ATOMS: atom_id res chain seq x y z
N MET A 1 87.89 -63.92 21.73
CA MET A 1 86.86 -63.48 22.70
C MET A 1 86.40 -62.04 22.40
N ALA A 2 87.27 -61.03 22.27
CA ALA A 2 86.90 -59.61 22.13
C ALA A 2 86.02 -59.24 20.88
N LEU A 3 86.14 -59.93 19.74
CA LEU A 3 85.36 -59.68 18.52
C LEU A 3 83.90 -60.11 18.61
N ASN A 4 83.53 -61.11 19.42
CA ASN A 4 82.18 -61.55 19.66
C ASN A 4 81.43 -60.61 20.61
N GLU A 5 82.13 -60.09 21.62
CA GLU A 5 81.53 -59.09 22.59
C GLU A 5 81.16 -57.76 21.90
N ILE A 6 82.02 -57.32 20.95
CA ILE A 6 81.72 -56.08 20.18
C ILE A 6 80.48 -56.26 19.31
N ALA A 7 80.35 -57.42 18.63
CA ALA A 7 79.21 -57.74 17.79
C ALA A 7 77.90 -57.84 18.60
N ASP A 8 77.93 -58.38 19.84
CA ASP A 8 76.78 -58.45 20.73
C ASP A 8 76.41 -57.03 21.27
N ILE A 9 77.36 -56.16 21.53
CA ILE A 9 77.08 -54.76 21.97
C ILE A 9 76.43 -53.98 20.82
N GLU A 10 76.90 -54.12 19.59
CA GLU A 10 76.25 -53.48 18.42
C GLU A 10 74.86 -54.01 18.17
N ARG A 11 74.60 -55.29 18.36
CA ARG A 11 73.28 -55.91 18.21
C ARG A 11 72.29 -55.39 19.31
N LEU A 12 72.77 -55.31 20.53
CA LEU A 12 72.00 -54.74 21.65
C LEU A 12 71.69 -53.26 21.44
N ARG A 13 72.62 -52.50 20.84
CA ARG A 13 72.40 -51.08 20.54
C ARG A 13 71.34 -50.90 19.46
N ARG A 14 71.33 -51.70 18.37
CA ARG A 14 70.28 -51.69 17.34
C ARG A 14 68.88 -52.07 17.88
N ILE A 15 68.83 -53.06 18.78
CA ILE A 15 67.62 -53.50 19.41
C ILE A 15 67.09 -52.35 20.34
N ASN A 16 67.94 -51.70 21.07
CA ASN A 16 67.56 -50.59 21.96
C ASN A 16 67.06 -49.37 21.15
N GLU A 17 67.76 -49.00 20.04
CA GLU A 17 67.31 -47.95 19.13
C GLU A 17 65.95 -48.28 18.48
N ALA A 18 65.72 -49.52 18.07
CA ALA A 18 64.46 -50.00 17.52
C ALA A 18 63.33 -49.97 18.54
N LEU A 19 63.61 -50.32 19.82
CA LEU A 19 62.67 -50.28 20.93
C LEU A 19 62.30 -48.83 21.31
N ILE A 20 63.30 -47.95 21.37
CA ILE A 20 63.06 -46.50 21.62
C ILE A 20 62.16 -45.91 20.53
N GLY A 21 62.48 -46.13 19.25
CA GLY A 21 61.65 -45.61 18.15
C GLY A 21 60.25 -46.26 18.07
N ARG A 22 60.08 -47.48 18.66
CA ARG A 22 58.74 -48.09 18.79
C ARG A 22 57.93 -47.45 19.93
N VAL A 23 58.55 -47.15 21.03
CA VAL A 23 57.95 -46.46 22.17
C VAL A 23 57.57 -45.03 21.83
N GLU A 24 58.44 -44.28 21.16
CA GLU A 24 58.15 -42.93 20.68
C GLU A 24 56.92 -42.91 19.73
N ARG A 25 56.90 -43.80 18.72
CA ARG A 25 55.73 -43.92 17.82
C ARG A 25 54.42 -44.28 18.56
N SER A 26 54.51 -45.15 19.57
CA SER A 26 53.35 -45.52 20.40
C SER A 26 52.88 -44.34 21.27
N MET A 27 53.82 -43.56 21.82
CA MET A 27 53.45 -42.36 22.57
C MET A 27 52.81 -41.29 21.68
N ASP A 28 53.32 -41.05 20.48
CA ASP A 28 52.75 -40.14 19.49
C ASP A 28 51.33 -40.57 19.05
N GLN A 29 51.13 -41.88 18.83
CA GLN A 29 49.80 -42.42 18.49
C GLN A 29 48.81 -42.23 19.66
N GLN A 30 49.24 -42.43 20.93
CA GLN A 30 48.39 -42.20 22.07
C GLN A 30 48.04 -40.71 22.26
N ALA A 31 49.02 -39.81 22.07
CA ALA A 31 48.81 -38.36 22.15
C ALA A 31 47.82 -37.89 21.09
N ASN A 32 47.96 -38.39 19.83
CA ASN A 32 47.03 -38.09 18.76
C ASN A 32 45.60 -38.63 19.02
N ALA A 33 45.49 -39.88 19.54
CA ALA A 33 44.20 -40.46 19.90
C ALA A 33 43.53 -39.66 21.04
N PHE A 34 44.26 -39.22 22.04
CA PHE A 34 43.76 -38.38 23.13
C PHE A 34 43.29 -37.00 22.62
N SER A 35 44.04 -36.36 21.73
CA SER A 35 43.66 -35.08 21.11
C SER A 35 42.38 -35.21 20.25
N LEU A 36 42.25 -36.26 19.49
CA LEU A 36 41.03 -36.54 18.74
C LEU A 36 39.81 -36.78 19.62
N PHE A 37 39.98 -37.55 20.72
CA PHE A 37 38.95 -37.79 21.70
C PHE A 37 38.47 -36.49 22.38
N GLN A 38 39.46 -35.64 22.80
CA GLN A 38 39.14 -34.32 23.38
C GLN A 38 38.37 -33.42 22.38
N THR A 39 38.79 -33.42 21.13
CA THR A 39 38.14 -32.67 20.06
C THR A 39 36.67 -33.17 19.81
N ALA A 40 36.50 -34.50 19.84
CA ALA A 40 35.16 -35.09 19.68
C ALA A 40 34.21 -34.71 20.81
N ILE A 41 34.68 -34.73 22.08
CA ILE A 41 33.87 -34.30 23.24
C ILE A 41 33.50 -32.82 23.11
N ASN A 42 34.46 -31.97 22.75
CA ASN A 42 34.22 -30.55 22.57
C ASN A 42 33.22 -30.27 21.43
N LEU A 43 33.32 -31.02 20.35
CA LEU A 43 32.40 -30.90 19.22
C LEU A 43 30.98 -31.36 19.60
N GLU A 44 30.86 -32.48 20.33
CA GLU A 44 29.58 -32.99 20.80
C GLU A 44 28.90 -31.99 21.76
N SER A 45 29.66 -31.40 22.66
CA SER A 45 29.15 -30.33 23.57
C SER A 45 28.64 -29.12 22.78
N ARG A 46 29.40 -28.66 21.79
CA ARG A 46 28.99 -27.55 20.91
C ARG A 46 27.75 -27.88 20.08
N ILE A 47 27.64 -29.09 19.57
CA ILE A 47 26.45 -29.54 18.81
C ILE A 47 25.25 -29.53 19.72
N ARG A 48 25.34 -30.03 20.95
CA ARG A 48 24.24 -30.01 21.91
C ARG A 48 23.80 -28.61 22.23
N GLU A 49 24.73 -27.72 22.56
CA GLU A 49 24.46 -26.32 22.89
C GLU A 49 23.76 -25.59 21.72
N ARG A 50 24.27 -25.75 20.50
CA ARG A 50 23.66 -25.19 19.28
C ARG A 50 22.28 -25.78 18.96
N THR A 51 22.12 -27.08 19.21
CA THR A 51 20.82 -27.73 19.00
C THR A 51 19.77 -27.21 19.97
N ASP A 52 20.13 -26.98 21.23
CA ASP A 52 19.22 -26.46 22.24
C ASP A 52 18.92 -24.96 22.01
N GLU A 53 19.91 -24.16 21.59
CA GLU A 53 19.72 -22.79 21.15
C GLU A 53 18.75 -22.70 19.95
N LEU A 54 18.97 -23.53 18.94
CA LEU A 54 18.11 -23.60 17.77
C LEU A 54 16.67 -24.00 18.12
N ARG A 55 16.49 -25.00 18.97
CA ARG A 55 15.16 -25.42 19.45
C ARG A 55 14.44 -24.31 20.21
N SER A 56 15.16 -23.57 21.04
CA SER A 56 14.58 -22.45 21.78
C SER A 56 14.14 -21.31 20.82
N THR A 57 14.96 -21.03 19.83
CA THR A 57 14.67 -20.00 18.80
C THR A 57 13.47 -20.41 17.95
N LEU A 58 13.39 -21.67 17.53
CA LEU A 58 12.25 -22.19 16.79
C LEU A 58 10.93 -22.05 17.57
N ARG A 59 10.93 -22.43 18.86
CA ARG A 59 9.74 -22.28 19.71
C ARG A 59 9.29 -20.82 19.83
N ARG A 60 10.24 -19.90 19.99
CA ARG A 60 9.94 -18.45 20.05
C ARG A 60 9.36 -17.95 18.73
N LEU A 61 9.91 -18.42 17.61
CA LEU A 61 9.41 -18.05 16.29
C LEU A 61 7.99 -18.57 16.04
N GLU A 62 7.73 -19.85 16.41
CA GLU A 62 6.40 -20.45 16.32
C GLU A 62 5.37 -19.68 17.16
N GLN A 63 5.73 -19.35 18.40
CA GLN A 63 4.88 -18.56 19.29
C GLN A 63 4.61 -17.15 18.71
N SER A 64 5.65 -16.46 18.27
CA SER A 64 5.51 -15.12 17.66
C SER A 64 4.66 -15.14 16.39
N ASN A 65 4.81 -16.17 15.55
CA ASN A 65 3.97 -16.35 14.35
C ASN A 65 2.50 -16.60 14.72
N HIS A 66 2.26 -17.37 15.78
CA HIS A 66 0.89 -17.61 16.26
C HIS A 66 0.25 -16.34 16.80
N GLU A 67 0.97 -15.58 17.63
CA GLU A 67 0.50 -14.29 18.15
C GLU A 67 0.23 -13.28 17.02
N LEU A 68 1.10 -13.21 16.02
CA LEU A 68 0.93 -12.37 14.84
C LEU A 68 -0.32 -12.76 14.03
N ALA A 69 -0.57 -14.07 13.85
CA ALA A 69 -1.74 -14.55 13.14
C ALA A 69 -3.04 -14.15 13.87
N LEU A 70 -3.10 -14.31 15.20
CA LEU A 70 -4.24 -13.90 16.01
C LEU A 70 -4.46 -12.38 15.98
N ALA A 71 -3.39 -11.59 16.10
CA ALA A 71 -3.46 -10.14 16.03
C ALA A 71 -3.94 -9.65 14.65
N LYS A 72 -3.46 -10.29 13.58
CA LYS A 72 -3.91 -10.02 12.21
C LYS A 72 -5.40 -10.30 12.03
N GLU A 73 -5.88 -11.47 12.47
CA GLU A 73 -7.29 -11.84 12.38
C GLU A 73 -8.18 -10.87 13.17
N ALA A 74 -7.78 -10.48 14.37
CA ALA A 74 -8.50 -9.49 15.17
C ALA A 74 -8.57 -8.12 14.48
N ALA A 75 -7.47 -7.67 13.87
CA ALA A 75 -7.41 -6.42 13.11
C ALA A 75 -8.30 -6.45 11.86
N GLU A 76 -8.32 -7.56 11.12
CA GLU A 76 -9.18 -7.77 9.95
C GLU A 76 -10.66 -7.74 10.35
N GLN A 77 -11.04 -8.43 11.43
CA GLN A 77 -12.40 -8.42 11.98
C GLN A 77 -12.83 -7.03 12.43
N ALA A 78 -11.97 -6.30 13.13
CA ALA A 78 -12.25 -4.92 13.56
C ALA A 78 -12.46 -4.00 12.36
N ASN A 79 -11.64 -4.13 11.31
CA ASN A 79 -11.76 -3.33 10.09
C ASN A 79 -13.04 -3.63 9.31
N LEU A 80 -13.43 -4.90 9.18
CA LEU A 80 -14.70 -5.31 8.58
C LEU A 80 -15.90 -4.76 9.36
N SER A 81 -15.85 -4.80 10.70
CA SER A 81 -16.89 -4.27 11.56
C SER A 81 -17.03 -2.76 11.43
N LYS A 82 -15.90 -2.03 11.38
CA LYS A 82 -15.86 -0.58 11.10
C LYS A 82 -16.52 -0.25 9.76
N THR A 83 -16.18 -1.01 8.71
CA THR A 83 -16.74 -0.80 7.37
C THR A 83 -18.24 -1.03 7.31
N ARG A 84 -18.74 -2.11 7.94
CA ARG A 84 -20.19 -2.39 8.02
C ARG A 84 -20.94 -1.29 8.80
N PHE A 85 -20.38 -0.85 9.92
CA PHE A 85 -20.94 0.25 10.71
C PHE A 85 -21.02 1.54 9.90
N LEU A 86 -19.93 1.93 9.21
CA LEU A 86 -19.92 3.12 8.39
C LEU A 86 -20.89 3.01 7.20
N ALA A 87 -21.04 1.84 6.60
CA ALA A 87 -22.01 1.61 5.53
C ALA A 87 -23.47 1.80 6.00
N ALA A 88 -23.81 1.23 7.15
CA ALA A 88 -25.15 1.39 7.75
C ALA A 88 -25.41 2.84 8.15
N ALA A 89 -24.49 3.46 8.89
CA ALA A 89 -24.62 4.84 9.35
C ALA A 89 -24.74 5.83 8.18
N SER A 90 -23.99 5.63 7.09
CA SER A 90 -24.09 6.50 5.92
C SER A 90 -25.40 6.34 5.17
N HIS A 91 -25.94 5.13 5.07
CA HIS A 91 -27.27 4.92 4.51
C HIS A 91 -28.33 5.69 5.31
N ASP A 92 -28.26 5.60 6.65
CA ASP A 92 -29.21 6.24 7.56
C ASP A 92 -29.08 7.78 7.57
N VAL A 93 -27.91 8.33 7.19
CA VAL A 93 -27.71 9.78 7.01
C VAL A 93 -28.05 10.23 5.61
N LEU A 94 -27.77 9.43 4.57
CA LEU A 94 -28.10 9.78 3.19
C LEU A 94 -29.62 9.85 2.92
N GLN A 95 -30.41 9.02 3.59
CA GLN A 95 -31.88 9.06 3.44
C GLN A 95 -32.49 10.41 3.82
N PRO A 96 -32.26 10.97 5.04
CA PRO A 96 -32.80 12.29 5.42
C PRO A 96 -32.18 13.44 4.59
N LEU A 97 -30.93 13.32 4.14
CA LEU A 97 -30.31 14.28 3.23
C LEU A 97 -31.04 14.33 1.89
N ASN A 98 -31.33 13.16 1.28
CA ASN A 98 -32.13 13.09 0.06
C ASN A 98 -33.55 13.67 0.23
N ALA A 99 -34.18 13.39 1.35
CA ALA A 99 -35.50 13.97 1.66
C ALA A 99 -35.44 15.50 1.79
N ALA A 100 -34.40 16.04 2.45
CA ALA A 100 -34.16 17.47 2.56
C ALA A 100 -33.87 18.11 1.19
N HIS A 101 -33.07 17.43 0.34
CA HIS A 101 -32.79 17.90 -1.01
C HIS A 101 -34.04 17.96 -1.89
N LEU A 102 -34.92 16.95 -1.84
CA LEU A 102 -36.21 16.97 -2.52
C LEU A 102 -37.13 18.10 -2.03
N SER A 103 -37.16 18.32 -0.73
CA SER A 103 -37.95 19.41 -0.12
C SER A 103 -37.45 20.79 -0.57
N ILE A 104 -36.16 21.01 -0.62
CA ILE A 104 -35.54 22.24 -1.12
C ILE A 104 -35.81 22.44 -2.63
N SER A 105 -35.72 21.37 -3.41
CA SER A 105 -36.03 21.42 -4.85
C SER A 105 -37.49 21.83 -5.07
N ALA A 106 -38.43 21.25 -4.33
CA ALA A 106 -39.86 21.62 -4.38
C ALA A 106 -40.10 23.07 -3.94
N LEU A 107 -39.39 23.58 -2.91
CA LEU A 107 -39.44 24.98 -2.50
C LEU A 107 -38.90 25.93 -3.59
N THR A 108 -37.92 25.54 -4.36
CA THR A 108 -37.35 26.34 -5.44
C THR A 108 -38.33 26.52 -6.60
N ASP A 109 -39.16 25.50 -6.84
CA ASP A 109 -40.24 25.54 -7.88
C ASP A 109 -41.48 26.35 -7.46
N LEU A 110 -41.69 26.52 -6.18
CA LEU A 110 -42.73 27.38 -5.63
C LEU A 110 -42.28 28.84 -5.74
N GLN A 111 -42.89 29.68 -6.56
CA GLN A 111 -42.59 31.09 -6.87
C GLN A 111 -42.19 31.96 -5.62
N ILE A 112 -41.10 31.62 -4.94
CA ILE A 112 -40.54 32.32 -3.80
C ILE A 112 -39.78 33.57 -4.22
N THR A 113 -39.56 34.48 -3.30
CA THR A 113 -38.77 35.69 -3.50
C THR A 113 -37.36 35.36 -3.97
N GLU A 114 -36.66 36.31 -4.60
CA GLU A 114 -35.30 36.16 -5.05
C GLU A 114 -34.33 35.76 -3.91
N ASP A 115 -34.54 36.32 -2.73
CA ASP A 115 -33.81 35.95 -1.50
C ASP A 115 -34.11 34.51 -1.10
N GLY A 116 -35.36 34.06 -1.20
CA GLY A 116 -35.75 32.68 -0.93
C GLY A 116 -35.09 31.68 -1.88
N ARG A 117 -35.04 32.01 -3.19
CA ARG A 117 -34.31 31.16 -4.20
C ARG A 117 -32.84 31.09 -3.89
N ARG A 118 -32.20 32.21 -3.50
CA ARG A 118 -30.79 32.26 -3.14
C ARG A 118 -30.47 31.38 -1.91
N LEU A 119 -31.32 31.46 -0.88
CA LEU A 119 -31.18 30.61 0.31
C LEU A 119 -31.42 29.14 0.01
N ALA A 120 -32.44 28.79 -0.76
CA ALA A 120 -32.71 27.43 -1.18
C ALA A 120 -31.52 26.85 -1.97
N ALA A 121 -30.95 27.59 -2.92
CA ALA A 121 -29.77 27.21 -3.66
C ALA A 121 -28.53 27.04 -2.76
N GLN A 122 -28.40 27.81 -1.70
CA GLN A 122 -27.33 27.68 -0.73
C GLN A 122 -27.48 26.40 0.10
N VAL A 123 -28.68 26.08 0.56
CA VAL A 123 -28.97 24.86 1.31
C VAL A 123 -28.78 23.63 0.42
N SER A 124 -29.25 23.66 -0.84
CA SER A 124 -29.04 22.58 -1.81
C SER A 124 -27.56 22.26 -1.97
N ARG A 125 -26.73 23.29 -2.18
CA ARG A 125 -25.26 23.09 -2.29
C ARG A 125 -24.64 22.50 -1.02
N ALA A 126 -25.12 22.89 0.15
CA ALA A 126 -24.64 22.34 1.42
C ALA A 126 -24.99 20.85 1.55
N LEU A 127 -26.22 20.47 1.17
CA LEU A 127 -26.66 19.07 1.17
C LEU A 127 -25.85 18.22 0.16
N GLU A 128 -25.66 18.70 -1.07
CA GLU A 128 -24.80 18.05 -2.08
C GLU A 128 -23.39 17.82 -1.54
N THR A 129 -22.81 18.82 -0.88
CA THR A 129 -21.49 18.72 -0.28
C THR A 129 -21.43 17.64 0.82
N MET A 130 -22.45 17.57 1.69
CA MET A 130 -22.52 16.53 2.73
C MET A 130 -22.66 15.14 2.12
N GLU A 131 -23.46 14.99 1.08
CA GLU A 131 -23.61 13.72 0.36
C GLU A 131 -22.28 13.25 -0.24
N ASP A 132 -21.55 14.15 -0.90
CA ASP A 132 -20.25 13.86 -1.48
C ASP A 132 -19.21 13.42 -0.43
N VAL A 133 -19.18 14.11 0.72
CA VAL A 133 -18.28 13.76 1.84
C VAL A 133 -18.60 12.36 2.37
N LEU A 134 -19.88 12.06 2.62
CA LEU A 134 -20.31 10.76 3.12
C LEU A 134 -20.01 9.62 2.14
N ARG A 135 -20.28 9.83 0.86
CA ARG A 135 -19.93 8.87 -0.19
C ARG A 135 -18.43 8.58 -0.25
N THR A 136 -17.62 9.64 -0.19
CA THR A 136 -16.15 9.51 -0.20
C THR A 136 -15.65 8.72 1.02
N LEU A 137 -16.18 9.02 2.21
CA LEU A 137 -15.80 8.32 3.45
C LEU A 137 -16.13 6.82 3.40
N LEU A 138 -17.33 6.50 2.86
CA LEU A 138 -17.74 5.11 2.63
C LEU A 138 -16.81 4.37 1.69
N ASP A 139 -16.39 5.02 0.63
CA ASP A 139 -15.56 4.40 -0.39
C ASP A 139 -14.14 4.16 0.11
N ILE A 140 -13.56 5.13 0.85
CA ILE A 140 -12.30 4.94 1.55
C ILE A 140 -12.40 3.74 2.49
N SER A 141 -13.45 3.69 3.31
CA SER A 141 -13.65 2.59 4.25
C SER A 141 -13.78 1.21 3.58
N LYS A 142 -14.44 1.13 2.41
CA LYS A 142 -14.54 -0.12 1.63
C LYS A 142 -13.21 -0.54 1.01
N LEU A 143 -12.41 0.43 0.57
CA LEU A 143 -11.07 0.19 0.01
C LEU A 143 -10.12 -0.31 1.10
N ASP A 144 -10.09 0.36 2.27
CA ASP A 144 -9.26 -0.02 3.42
C ASP A 144 -9.56 -1.42 3.95
N ALA A 145 -10.83 -1.80 3.93
CA ALA A 145 -11.25 -3.14 4.33
C ALA A 145 -10.94 -4.23 3.29
N GLY A 146 -10.43 -3.87 2.11
CA GLY A 146 -10.17 -4.83 1.03
C GLY A 146 -11.43 -5.53 0.50
N VAL A 147 -12.63 -4.97 0.76
CA VAL A 147 -13.91 -5.55 0.34
C VAL A 147 -14.12 -5.36 -1.17
N VAL A 148 -13.49 -4.34 -1.75
CA VAL A 148 -13.61 -4.04 -3.18
C VAL A 148 -12.79 -5.04 -3.97
N LYS A 149 -13.47 -5.93 -4.70
CA LYS A 149 -12.83 -6.87 -5.66
C LYS A 149 -12.91 -6.26 -7.06
N PRO A 150 -11.78 -5.86 -7.69
CA PRO A 150 -11.80 -5.27 -9.01
C PRO A 150 -12.29 -6.27 -10.08
N GLU A 151 -13.21 -5.85 -10.92
CA GLU A 151 -13.66 -6.61 -12.11
C GLU A 151 -12.85 -6.17 -13.32
N ILE A 152 -11.71 -6.83 -13.54
CA ILE A 152 -10.77 -6.46 -14.60
C ILE A 152 -11.31 -6.91 -15.97
N SER A 153 -11.49 -5.94 -16.87
CA SER A 153 -11.94 -6.15 -18.26
C SER A 153 -11.19 -5.22 -19.22
N ASP A 154 -11.32 -5.49 -20.50
CA ASP A 154 -10.83 -4.58 -21.53
C ASP A 154 -11.79 -3.40 -21.68
N VAL A 155 -11.28 -2.20 -21.41
CA VAL A 155 -12.04 -0.95 -21.40
C VAL A 155 -11.57 -0.03 -22.50
N GLU A 156 -12.47 0.27 -23.45
CA GLU A 156 -12.25 1.32 -24.43
C GLU A 156 -12.33 2.70 -23.77
N LEU A 157 -11.29 3.53 -23.93
CA LEU A 157 -11.24 4.85 -23.30
C LEU A 157 -12.15 5.89 -23.97
N GLN A 158 -12.42 5.76 -25.27
CA GLN A 158 -13.22 6.75 -25.98
C GLN A 158 -14.69 6.83 -25.49
N PRO A 159 -15.44 5.73 -25.27
CA PRO A 159 -16.76 5.79 -24.65
C PRO A 159 -16.74 6.34 -23.23
N LEU A 160 -15.72 5.99 -22.44
CA LEU A 160 -15.54 6.49 -21.09
C LEU A 160 -15.32 8.01 -21.08
N PHE A 161 -14.45 8.52 -21.97
CA PHE A 161 -14.20 9.95 -22.12
C PHE A 161 -15.44 10.73 -22.57
N ARG A 162 -16.24 10.17 -23.49
CA ARG A 162 -17.52 10.79 -23.88
C ARG A 162 -18.47 10.93 -22.70
N SER A 163 -18.59 9.90 -21.89
CA SER A 163 -19.43 9.94 -20.70
C SER A 163 -18.94 11.00 -19.70
N LEU A 164 -17.63 11.03 -19.41
CA LEU A 164 -17.04 12.05 -18.52
C LEU A 164 -17.20 13.47 -19.07
N MET A 165 -17.04 13.64 -20.38
CA MET A 165 -17.31 14.94 -21.03
C MET A 165 -18.75 15.40 -20.80
N SER A 166 -19.72 14.52 -20.96
CA SER A 166 -21.13 14.83 -20.70
C SER A 166 -21.38 15.25 -19.25
N ASP A 167 -20.74 14.58 -18.30
CA ASP A 167 -20.90 14.87 -16.87
C ASP A 167 -20.30 16.24 -16.48
N PHE A 168 -19.12 16.57 -17.01
CA PHE A 168 -18.36 17.73 -16.57
C PHE A 168 -18.47 18.97 -17.45
N ALA A 169 -18.99 18.85 -18.69
CA ALA A 169 -19.14 20.00 -19.58
C ALA A 169 -20.05 21.10 -19.01
N PRO A 170 -21.20 20.81 -18.36
CA PRO A 170 -22.03 21.86 -17.75
C PRO A 170 -21.30 22.61 -16.65
N LEU A 171 -20.52 21.90 -15.81
CA LEU A 171 -19.76 22.49 -14.73
C LEU A 171 -18.63 23.39 -15.26
N ALA A 172 -17.90 22.95 -16.29
CA ALA A 172 -16.87 23.72 -16.95
C ALA A 172 -17.46 24.99 -17.59
N ALA A 173 -18.58 24.87 -18.32
CA ALA A 173 -19.27 25.99 -18.94
C ALA A 173 -19.74 27.02 -17.89
N LYS A 174 -20.32 26.58 -16.77
CA LYS A 174 -20.74 27.48 -15.67
C LYS A 174 -19.55 28.27 -15.07
N LYS A 175 -18.35 27.70 -15.07
CA LYS A 175 -17.12 28.39 -14.65
C LYS A 175 -16.40 29.15 -15.74
N GLY A 176 -16.89 29.13 -17.00
CA GLY A 176 -16.21 29.74 -18.15
C GLY A 176 -14.90 29.05 -18.53
N LEU A 177 -14.72 27.78 -18.15
CA LEU A 177 -13.52 26.99 -18.43
C LEU A 177 -13.66 26.16 -19.70
N GLN A 178 -12.56 25.97 -20.41
CA GLN A 178 -12.51 25.04 -21.55
C GLN A 178 -12.23 23.61 -21.05
N LEU A 179 -13.13 22.67 -21.35
CA LEU A 179 -12.90 21.25 -21.09
C LEU A 179 -12.72 20.53 -22.44
N ARG A 180 -11.59 19.85 -22.60
CA ARG A 180 -11.25 19.17 -23.85
C ARG A 180 -10.82 17.73 -23.59
N PHE A 181 -11.47 16.79 -24.26
CA PHE A 181 -11.05 15.40 -24.34
C PHE A 181 -10.47 15.11 -25.73
N ARG A 182 -9.25 14.63 -25.81
CA ARG A 182 -8.65 14.17 -27.06
C ARG A 182 -9.20 12.80 -27.42
N ALA A 183 -9.62 12.63 -28.66
CA ALA A 183 -10.06 11.35 -29.18
C ALA A 183 -8.94 10.30 -29.07
N THR A 184 -9.31 9.04 -28.81
CA THR A 184 -8.37 7.93 -28.62
C THR A 184 -9.02 6.61 -29.04
N ASP A 185 -8.22 5.72 -29.59
CA ASP A 185 -8.54 4.31 -29.86
C ASP A 185 -8.00 3.36 -28.79
N ALA A 186 -7.46 3.91 -27.70
CA ALA A 186 -6.80 3.13 -26.67
C ALA A 186 -7.78 2.27 -25.89
N VAL A 187 -7.38 1.01 -25.70
CA VAL A 187 -8.04 0.03 -24.82
C VAL A 187 -7.07 -0.28 -23.69
N ILE A 188 -7.58 -0.31 -22.47
CA ILE A 188 -6.78 -0.65 -21.26
C ILE A 188 -7.47 -1.78 -20.52
N ARG A 189 -6.68 -2.61 -19.85
CA ARG A 189 -7.18 -3.68 -19.01
C ARG A 189 -7.30 -3.20 -17.57
N THR A 190 -8.54 -2.96 -17.13
CA THR A 190 -8.84 -2.38 -15.81
C THR A 190 -10.27 -2.65 -15.38
N ASP A 191 -10.61 -2.30 -14.15
CA ASP A 191 -12.00 -2.18 -13.73
C ASP A 191 -12.57 -0.84 -14.22
N ARG A 192 -13.61 -0.90 -15.02
CA ARG A 192 -14.24 0.27 -15.65
C ARG A 192 -14.80 1.26 -14.63
N MET A 193 -15.45 0.75 -13.57
CA MET A 193 -16.11 1.60 -12.56
C MET A 193 -15.10 2.30 -11.69
N LEU A 194 -14.10 1.56 -11.19
CA LEU A 194 -13.04 2.12 -10.38
C LEU A 194 -12.20 3.12 -11.18
N TYR A 195 -11.88 2.79 -12.43
CA TYR A 195 -11.09 3.68 -13.27
C TYR A 195 -11.85 4.97 -13.62
N ARG A 196 -13.16 4.86 -13.95
CA ARG A 196 -14.03 6.05 -14.12
C ARG A 196 -13.96 6.96 -12.90
N ARG A 197 -14.03 6.39 -11.70
CA ARG A 197 -14.02 7.12 -10.46
C ARG A 197 -12.68 7.84 -10.22
N VAL A 198 -11.55 7.20 -10.52
CA VAL A 198 -10.23 7.85 -10.51
C VAL A 198 -10.22 9.07 -11.43
N LEU A 199 -10.70 8.91 -12.65
CA LEU A 199 -10.77 10.03 -13.60
C LEU A 199 -11.71 11.14 -13.13
N GLN A 200 -12.87 10.80 -12.58
CA GLN A 200 -13.82 11.78 -12.04
C GLN A 200 -13.18 12.62 -10.93
N ASN A 201 -12.48 11.99 -10.00
CA ASN A 201 -11.78 12.69 -8.92
C ASN A 201 -10.74 13.69 -9.48
N ILE A 202 -9.90 13.24 -10.41
CA ILE A 202 -8.83 14.09 -10.97
C ILE A 202 -9.43 15.24 -11.78
N ILE A 203 -10.45 14.97 -12.61
CA ILE A 203 -11.12 16.01 -13.44
C ILE A 203 -11.85 17.02 -12.55
N SER A 204 -12.54 16.56 -11.52
CA SER A 204 -13.22 17.42 -10.55
C SER A 204 -12.22 18.36 -9.86
N ASN A 205 -11.09 17.83 -9.40
CA ASN A 205 -10.02 18.62 -8.81
C ASN A 205 -9.44 19.63 -9.82
N ALA A 206 -9.14 19.21 -11.05
CA ALA A 206 -8.64 20.09 -12.10
C ALA A 206 -9.60 21.26 -12.36
N LEU A 207 -10.92 20.99 -12.49
CA LEU A 207 -11.93 22.04 -12.68
C LEU A 207 -12.12 22.91 -11.42
N ARG A 208 -11.92 22.36 -10.24
CA ARG A 208 -12.05 23.07 -8.96
C ARG A 208 -10.95 24.11 -8.80
N TYR A 209 -9.70 23.74 -9.05
CA TYR A 209 -8.53 24.56 -8.83
C TYR A 209 -8.10 25.40 -10.04
N THR A 210 -8.82 25.30 -11.16
CA THR A 210 -8.65 26.19 -12.32
C THR A 210 -9.62 27.35 -12.24
N VAL A 211 -9.07 28.59 -12.25
CA VAL A 211 -9.86 29.83 -12.24
C VAL A 211 -10.09 30.37 -13.66
N LYS A 212 -9.07 30.27 -14.53
CA LYS A 212 -9.13 30.71 -15.92
C LYS A 212 -8.39 29.73 -16.83
N GLY A 213 -8.85 29.60 -18.08
CA GLY A 213 -8.25 28.70 -19.05
C GLY A 213 -9.02 27.41 -19.19
N GLY A 214 -8.45 26.25 -18.86
CA GLY A 214 -9.17 25.00 -19.04
C GLY A 214 -8.43 23.73 -18.60
N VAL A 215 -9.07 22.61 -18.86
CA VAL A 215 -8.61 21.26 -18.57
C VAL A 215 -8.58 20.46 -19.86
N ILE A 216 -7.49 19.74 -20.11
CA ILE A 216 -7.35 18.84 -21.25
C ILE A 216 -7.04 17.43 -20.78
N ILE A 217 -7.78 16.46 -21.30
CA ILE A 217 -7.59 15.04 -21.03
C ILE A 217 -7.16 14.35 -22.33
N GLY A 218 -6.16 13.52 -22.27
CA GLY A 218 -5.70 12.78 -23.45
C GLY A 218 -4.89 11.55 -23.10
N VAL A 219 -4.60 10.76 -24.12
CA VAL A 219 -3.82 9.52 -24.01
C VAL A 219 -2.49 9.70 -24.72
N ARG A 220 -1.43 9.22 -24.08
CA ARG A 220 -0.08 9.13 -24.64
C ARG A 220 0.42 7.70 -24.56
N ARG A 221 1.08 7.24 -25.60
CA ARG A 221 1.81 5.98 -25.60
C ARG A 221 3.29 6.28 -25.29
N LYS A 222 3.81 5.73 -24.18
CA LYS A 222 5.20 5.94 -23.76
C LYS A 222 5.80 4.59 -23.34
N ALA A 223 6.87 4.17 -24.00
CA ALA A 223 7.60 2.93 -23.69
C ALA A 223 6.67 1.68 -23.58
N GLY A 224 5.74 1.52 -24.53
CA GLY A 224 4.80 0.39 -24.55
C GLY A 224 3.64 0.49 -23.53
N ARG A 225 3.58 1.58 -22.76
CA ARG A 225 2.52 1.83 -21.77
C ARG A 225 1.54 2.89 -22.28
N ILE A 226 0.28 2.74 -21.89
CA ILE A 226 -0.76 3.76 -22.11
C ILE A 226 -0.78 4.65 -20.88
N VAL A 227 -0.61 5.95 -21.08
CA VAL A 227 -0.66 6.98 -20.04
C VAL A 227 -1.83 7.91 -20.34
N VAL A 228 -2.81 7.95 -19.45
CA VAL A 228 -3.86 8.97 -19.49
C VAL A 228 -3.34 10.20 -18.75
N ALA A 229 -3.28 11.32 -19.46
CA ALA A 229 -2.78 12.57 -18.92
C ALA A 229 -3.94 13.57 -18.79
N ILE A 230 -4.06 14.19 -17.64
CA ILE A 230 -4.98 15.30 -17.35
C ILE A 230 -4.10 16.50 -17.02
N ALA A 231 -4.25 17.58 -17.76
CA ALA A 231 -3.52 18.82 -17.53
C ALA A 231 -4.52 19.97 -17.39
N ASP A 232 -4.28 20.81 -16.40
CA ASP A 232 -5.05 22.01 -16.10
C ASP A 232 -4.17 23.27 -16.14
N THR A 233 -4.81 24.42 -16.18
CA THR A 233 -4.13 25.74 -16.10
C THR A 233 -4.38 26.40 -14.74
N GLY A 234 -4.59 25.63 -13.71
CA GLY A 234 -4.87 26.07 -12.35
C GLY A 234 -3.63 26.55 -11.59
N ILE A 235 -3.81 26.66 -10.28
CA ILE A 235 -2.77 27.19 -9.37
C ILE A 235 -1.54 26.29 -9.24
N GLY A 236 -1.64 25.03 -9.72
CA GLY A 236 -0.60 24.01 -9.55
C GLY A 236 -0.41 23.54 -8.11
N ILE A 237 0.46 22.57 -7.94
CA ILE A 237 0.85 22.02 -6.65
C ILE A 237 2.33 22.32 -6.44
N PRO A 238 2.74 22.97 -5.33
CA PRO A 238 4.14 23.15 -4.99
C PRO A 238 4.87 21.81 -4.86
N GLN A 239 6.14 21.76 -5.29
CA GLN A 239 6.91 20.52 -5.31
C GLN A 239 7.02 19.87 -3.92
N GLU A 240 7.08 20.69 -2.87
CA GLU A 240 7.14 20.26 -1.46
C GLU A 240 5.87 19.54 -0.99
N GLN A 241 4.77 19.67 -1.73
CA GLN A 241 3.48 19.07 -1.39
C GLN A 241 3.16 17.83 -2.23
N TYR A 242 4.03 17.41 -3.16
CA TYR A 242 3.74 16.28 -4.05
C TYR A 242 3.52 14.95 -3.30
N GLU A 243 4.23 14.71 -2.22
CA GLU A 243 4.02 13.52 -1.40
C GLU A 243 2.77 13.65 -0.53
N ALA A 244 2.55 14.83 0.04
CA ALA A 244 1.44 15.10 0.94
C ALA A 244 0.05 15.05 0.26
N VAL A 245 -0.05 15.36 -1.05
CA VAL A 245 -1.35 15.31 -1.77
C VAL A 245 -1.88 13.89 -2.00
N TYR A 246 -1.05 12.86 -1.77
CA TYR A 246 -1.47 11.46 -1.81
C TYR A 246 -1.86 10.90 -0.44
N GLU A 247 -1.64 11.67 0.64
CA GLU A 247 -2.09 11.28 1.97
C GLU A 247 -3.58 11.62 2.16
N GLU A 248 -4.29 10.75 2.86
CA GLU A 248 -5.71 10.94 3.13
C GLU A 248 -5.95 12.20 3.98
N PHE A 249 -7.02 12.94 3.67
CA PHE A 249 -7.46 14.14 4.40
C PHE A 249 -6.50 15.33 4.38
N GLN A 250 -5.44 15.32 3.59
CA GLN A 250 -4.56 16.49 3.42
C GLN A 250 -5.05 17.42 2.31
N ARG A 251 -5.14 18.72 2.62
CA ARG A 251 -5.43 19.78 1.66
C ARG A 251 -4.20 20.65 1.44
N GLY A 252 -3.93 21.01 0.20
CA GLY A 252 -2.86 21.95 -0.11
C GLY A 252 -3.04 23.29 0.64
N ARG A 253 -1.96 23.85 1.18
CA ARG A 253 -1.97 25.11 1.97
C ARG A 253 -2.46 26.33 1.19
N ASN A 254 -2.57 26.25 -0.13
CA ASN A 254 -2.97 27.36 -1.02
C ASN A 254 -4.47 27.40 -1.33
N ALA A 255 -5.29 26.55 -0.71
CA ALA A 255 -6.75 26.65 -0.88
C ALA A 255 -7.25 27.94 -0.23
N SER A 256 -7.95 28.77 -1.00
CA SER A 256 -8.55 30.02 -0.51
C SER A 256 -9.60 29.75 0.60
N GLU A 257 -9.86 30.72 1.47
CA GLU A 257 -10.88 30.57 2.54
C GLU A 257 -12.28 30.24 1.98
N ALA A 258 -12.61 30.72 0.79
CA ALA A 258 -13.84 30.42 0.07
C ALA A 258 -13.91 28.94 -0.37
N GLU A 259 -12.76 28.31 -0.63
CA GLU A 259 -12.68 26.89 -0.99
C GLU A 259 -12.68 25.95 0.24
N ARG A 260 -12.22 26.45 1.40
CA ARG A 260 -12.29 25.70 2.68
C ARG A 260 -13.71 25.44 3.13
N SER A 261 -14.66 26.29 2.77
CA SER A 261 -16.09 26.10 3.10
C SER A 261 -16.83 25.16 2.15
N SER A 262 -16.23 24.72 1.06
CA SER A 262 -16.87 23.85 0.06
C SER A 262 -16.73 22.34 0.30
N GLY A 263 -16.34 21.91 1.49
CA GLY A 263 -16.56 20.57 2.02
C GLY A 263 -15.92 19.35 1.34
N GLY A 264 -15.03 19.52 0.34
CA GLY A 264 -14.33 18.37 -0.24
C GLY A 264 -13.31 17.76 0.73
N LEU A 265 -13.32 16.45 0.91
CA LEU A 265 -12.19 15.70 1.47
C LEU A 265 -11.06 15.75 0.43
N GLY A 266 -9.86 16.14 0.84
CA GLY A 266 -8.68 16.27 -0.01
C GLY A 266 -8.27 14.99 -0.70
#